data_0be7361cf39b1788b7ea02663fad5e5b
#
_entry.id   0be7361cf39b1788b7ea02663fad5e5b
#
_cell.length_a   1.000
_cell.length_b   1.000
_cell.length_c   1.000
_cell.angle_alpha   90.00
_cell.angle_beta   90.00
_cell.angle_gamma   90.00
#
_symmetry.space_group_name_H-M   'P 1'
#
loop_
_entity.id
_entity.type
_entity.pdbx_description
1 polymer ?
#
loop_
_entity_poly.entity_id
_entity_poly.type
_entity_poly.pdbx_seq_one_letter_code
_entity_poly.pdbx_strand_id
1 'polypeptide(L)'
;MSTLTAPVPLTEPELKLLQTLVYQECGMYFDERRTHFLRDRLQRRLKACQIDSFYSYYRLLTSREGKQELVALLENLTVNETSFFRIRPQLELFQKSVLEELLRRKQERRDWSLRIWSAGCSTGQEPYTLAILICDALAYYYLRNPLPFDMPTPKPLIPPPWKVEIIASDINYSALLTAQQGIYTESQMETVDYTCRLRYFDKVGDKYAVKPALKNLVQFDFHNLKTEYLPQRNDAIFCRNVMIYFDEAEQKRLIEKFHRCLNPDGYLFVGHAESLFGLTTRYHMIHQNNATVYQRLEAAQ
;
A
#
# COMPACT_ATOMS: atom_id res chain seq x y z
N MET A 1 -6.43 -3.20 41.67
CA MET A 1 -5.92 -4.58 41.62
C MET A 1 -6.48 -5.22 40.37
N SER A 2 -5.66 -5.34 39.32
CA SER A 2 -6.07 -5.97 38.08
C SER A 2 -6.02 -7.48 38.27
N THR A 3 -7.17 -8.12 38.40
CA THR A 3 -7.28 -9.57 38.34
C THR A 3 -6.82 -10.02 36.97
N LEU A 4 -5.64 -10.64 36.89
CA LEU A 4 -5.19 -11.41 35.72
C LEU A 4 -6.21 -12.55 35.53
N THR A 5 -7.29 -12.30 34.82
CA THR A 5 -8.19 -13.36 34.38
C THR A 5 -7.41 -14.27 33.44
N ALA A 6 -7.43 -15.57 33.73
CA ALA A 6 -6.82 -16.60 32.88
C ALA A 6 -7.30 -16.42 31.43
N PRO A 7 -6.43 -16.70 30.44
CA PRO A 7 -6.83 -16.60 29.03
C PRO A 7 -8.04 -17.51 28.77
N VAL A 8 -9.02 -16.98 28.06
CA VAL A 8 -10.21 -17.76 27.65
C VAL A 8 -9.73 -18.87 26.70
N PRO A 9 -10.09 -20.13 26.93
CA PRO A 9 -9.67 -21.22 26.04
C PRO A 9 -10.34 -21.05 24.67
N LEU A 10 -9.52 -21.13 23.61
CA LEU A 10 -9.98 -21.11 22.22
C LEU A 10 -9.91 -22.53 21.66
N THR A 11 -11.06 -23.14 21.44
CA THR A 11 -11.18 -24.48 20.86
C THR A 11 -10.86 -24.49 19.36
N GLU A 12 -10.46 -25.62 18.80
CA GLU A 12 -10.20 -25.73 17.36
C GLU A 12 -11.43 -25.42 16.48
N PRO A 13 -12.67 -25.84 16.82
CA PRO A 13 -13.84 -25.41 16.06
C PRO A 13 -14.07 -23.90 16.06
N GLU A 14 -13.92 -23.23 17.19
CA GLU A 14 -14.06 -21.76 17.28
C GLU A 14 -12.98 -21.04 16.49
N LEU A 15 -11.73 -21.52 16.59
CA LEU A 15 -10.63 -20.99 15.79
C LEU A 15 -10.94 -21.08 14.29
N LYS A 16 -11.42 -22.23 13.82
CA LYS A 16 -11.77 -22.43 12.41
C LYS A 16 -12.92 -21.53 11.95
N LEU A 17 -13.92 -21.28 12.80
CA LEU A 17 -14.99 -20.32 12.51
C LEU A 17 -14.43 -18.91 12.31
N LEU A 18 -13.56 -18.46 13.22
CA LEU A 18 -12.96 -17.15 13.17
C LEU A 18 -11.96 -17.00 12.00
N GLN A 19 -11.16 -18.01 11.68
CA GLN A 19 -10.31 -18.04 10.49
C GLN A 19 -11.14 -17.91 9.21
N THR A 20 -12.24 -18.66 9.12
CA THR A 20 -13.15 -18.62 7.97
C THR A 20 -13.79 -17.24 7.82
N LEU A 21 -14.25 -16.64 8.91
CA LEU A 21 -14.80 -15.27 8.89
C LEU A 21 -13.77 -14.26 8.38
N VAL A 22 -12.55 -14.25 8.95
CA VAL A 22 -11.50 -13.33 8.53
C VAL A 22 -11.14 -13.52 7.06
N TYR A 23 -11.02 -14.77 6.60
CA TYR A 23 -10.76 -15.08 5.20
C TYR A 23 -11.89 -14.58 4.28
N GLN A 24 -13.14 -14.77 4.68
CA GLN A 24 -14.30 -14.29 3.92
C GLN A 24 -14.33 -12.77 3.85
N GLU A 25 -13.99 -12.07 4.92
CA GLU A 25 -14.05 -10.62 4.99
C GLU A 25 -12.90 -9.91 4.27
N CYS A 26 -11.66 -10.37 4.43
CA CYS A 26 -10.49 -9.67 3.90
C CYS A 26 -9.48 -10.53 3.14
N GLY A 27 -9.68 -11.84 3.00
CA GLY A 27 -8.79 -12.75 2.29
C GLY A 27 -7.54 -13.17 3.08
N MET A 28 -7.33 -12.67 4.30
CA MET A 28 -6.18 -13.08 5.11
C MET A 28 -6.27 -14.55 5.47
N TYR A 29 -5.22 -15.29 5.13
CA TYR A 29 -5.09 -16.71 5.40
C TYR A 29 -4.09 -16.96 6.54
N PHE A 30 -4.47 -17.80 7.49
CA PHE A 30 -3.64 -18.17 8.64
C PHE A 30 -3.39 -19.69 8.61
N ASP A 31 -2.19 -20.05 8.15
CA ASP A 31 -1.67 -21.41 8.23
C ASP A 31 -1.28 -21.77 9.68
N GLU A 32 -0.78 -22.99 9.90
CA GLU A 32 -0.37 -23.48 11.22
C GLU A 32 0.69 -22.57 11.88
N ARG A 33 1.63 -22.01 11.09
CA ARG A 33 2.72 -21.14 11.59
C ARG A 33 2.19 -19.79 12.07
N ARG A 34 1.13 -19.30 11.45
CA ARG A 34 0.53 -17.99 11.74
C ARG A 34 -0.66 -18.08 12.70
N THR A 35 -1.13 -19.28 13.01
CA THR A 35 -2.25 -19.53 13.92
C THR A 35 -2.01 -18.95 15.32
N HIS A 36 -0.77 -19.00 15.84
CA HIS A 36 -0.42 -18.43 17.14
C HIS A 36 -0.64 -16.91 17.15
N PHE A 37 -0.21 -16.20 16.10
CA PHE A 37 -0.45 -14.77 15.94
C PHE A 37 -1.94 -14.45 15.96
N LEU A 38 -2.76 -15.20 15.23
CA LEU A 38 -4.22 -15.01 15.22
C LEU A 38 -4.81 -15.22 16.62
N ARG A 39 -4.42 -16.29 17.33
CA ARG A 39 -4.88 -16.57 18.70
C ARG A 39 -4.60 -15.40 19.64
N ASP A 40 -3.40 -14.85 19.61
CA ASP A 40 -3.02 -13.70 20.46
C ASP A 40 -3.88 -12.46 20.15
N ARG A 41 -4.11 -12.17 18.88
CA ARG A 41 -4.94 -11.04 18.45
C ARG A 41 -6.39 -11.21 18.87
N LEU A 42 -6.95 -12.41 18.72
CA LEU A 42 -8.30 -12.74 19.14
C LEU A 42 -8.45 -12.61 20.66
N GLN A 43 -7.50 -13.08 21.46
CA GLN A 43 -7.52 -12.92 22.92
C GLN A 43 -7.55 -11.44 23.34
N ARG A 44 -6.74 -10.60 22.68
CA ARG A 44 -6.71 -9.15 22.96
C ARG A 44 -8.04 -8.50 22.68
N ARG A 45 -8.68 -8.84 21.54
CA ARG A 45 -9.99 -8.30 21.17
C ARG A 45 -11.09 -8.77 22.10
N LEU A 46 -11.10 -10.06 22.43
CA LEU A 46 -12.05 -10.63 23.40
C LEU A 46 -12.02 -9.87 24.73
N LYS A 47 -10.80 -9.64 25.26
CA LYS A 47 -10.60 -8.86 26.48
C LYS A 47 -11.06 -7.41 26.35
N ALA A 48 -10.79 -6.77 25.21
CA ALA A 48 -11.19 -5.38 24.95
C ALA A 48 -12.72 -5.24 24.89
N CYS A 49 -13.42 -6.24 24.37
CA CYS A 49 -14.89 -6.30 24.31
C CYS A 49 -15.55 -6.79 25.60
N GLN A 50 -14.76 -7.22 26.60
CA GLN A 50 -15.26 -7.83 27.84
C GLN A 50 -16.17 -9.04 27.58
N ILE A 51 -15.83 -9.86 26.59
CA ILE A 51 -16.55 -11.07 26.24
C ILE A 51 -15.79 -12.27 26.82
N ASP A 52 -16.50 -13.26 27.32
CA ASP A 52 -15.98 -14.42 28.05
C ASP A 52 -15.89 -15.72 27.21
N SER A 53 -16.35 -15.70 25.95
CA SER A 53 -16.24 -16.85 25.05
C SER A 53 -16.01 -16.45 23.58
N PHE A 54 -15.23 -17.26 22.85
CA PHE A 54 -14.98 -17.03 21.43
C PHE A 54 -16.20 -17.27 20.56
N TYR A 55 -17.11 -18.14 20.97
CA TYR A 55 -18.37 -18.32 20.26
C TYR A 55 -19.27 -17.06 20.36
N SER A 56 -19.38 -16.46 21.56
CA SER A 56 -20.10 -15.19 21.73
C SER A 56 -19.47 -14.06 20.94
N TYR A 57 -18.13 -14.02 20.88
CA TYR A 57 -17.38 -13.06 20.06
C TYR A 57 -17.64 -13.27 18.56
N TYR A 58 -17.63 -14.49 18.06
CA TYR A 58 -17.99 -14.82 16.68
C TYR A 58 -19.42 -14.35 16.35
N ARG A 59 -20.38 -14.59 17.25
CA ARG A 59 -21.75 -14.11 17.10
C ARG A 59 -21.84 -12.59 17.04
N LEU A 60 -21.08 -11.87 17.87
CA LEU A 60 -20.97 -10.42 17.78
C LEU A 60 -20.46 -10.00 16.42
N LEU A 61 -19.31 -10.53 15.97
CA LEU A 61 -18.68 -10.15 14.70
C LEU A 61 -19.59 -10.37 13.48
N THR A 62 -20.49 -11.36 13.54
CA THR A 62 -21.44 -11.68 12.45
C THR A 62 -22.77 -10.94 12.58
N SER A 63 -22.99 -10.18 13.65
CA SER A 63 -24.19 -9.38 13.87
C SER A 63 -24.09 -7.99 13.21
N ARG A 64 -25.21 -7.28 13.12
CA ARG A 64 -25.25 -5.88 12.64
C ARG A 64 -24.51 -4.94 13.59
N GLU A 65 -24.64 -5.16 14.88
CA GLU A 65 -24.03 -4.37 15.95
C GLU A 65 -22.52 -4.55 16.01
N GLY A 66 -22.01 -5.70 15.54
CA GLY A 66 -20.59 -6.05 15.57
C GLY A 66 -19.76 -5.52 14.41
N LYS A 67 -20.30 -4.73 13.48
CA LYS A 67 -19.56 -4.24 12.32
C LYS A 67 -18.32 -3.41 12.69
N GLN A 68 -18.43 -2.57 13.70
CA GLN A 68 -17.30 -1.76 14.19
C GLN A 68 -16.22 -2.65 14.81
N GLU A 69 -16.63 -3.69 15.55
CA GLU A 69 -15.70 -4.63 16.14
C GLU A 69 -15.01 -5.51 15.08
N LEU A 70 -15.73 -5.89 14.03
CA LEU A 70 -15.13 -6.61 12.90
C LEU A 70 -14.02 -5.76 12.24
N VAL A 71 -14.26 -4.48 11.99
CA VAL A 71 -13.23 -3.56 11.50
C VAL A 71 -12.05 -3.50 12.46
N ALA A 72 -12.31 -3.34 13.76
CA ALA A 72 -11.26 -3.29 14.79
C ALA A 72 -10.46 -4.61 14.88
N LEU A 73 -11.10 -5.76 14.66
CA LEU A 73 -10.41 -7.03 14.56
C LEU A 73 -9.49 -7.07 13.33
N LEU A 74 -10.01 -6.71 12.14
CA LEU A 74 -9.24 -6.71 10.91
C LEU A 74 -8.03 -5.76 11.00
N GLU A 75 -8.19 -4.56 11.55
CA GLU A 75 -7.08 -3.64 11.84
C GLU A 75 -6.04 -4.28 12.78
N ASN A 76 -6.49 -5.01 13.80
CA ASN A 76 -5.60 -5.66 14.75
C ASN A 76 -4.82 -6.83 14.15
N LEU A 77 -5.31 -7.42 13.04
CA LEU A 77 -4.67 -8.49 12.30
C LEU A 77 -3.65 -7.99 11.27
N THR A 78 -3.66 -6.70 10.92
CA THR A 78 -2.68 -6.12 10.02
C THR A 78 -1.34 -5.90 10.73
N VAL A 79 -0.25 -6.02 9.97
CA VAL A 79 1.10 -5.67 10.42
C VAL A 79 1.53 -4.44 9.64
N ASN A 80 1.55 -3.29 10.31
CA ASN A 80 1.76 -1.99 9.67
C ASN A 80 3.26 -1.60 9.61
N GLU A 81 4.16 -2.59 9.49
CA GLU A 81 5.59 -2.33 9.34
C GLU A 81 5.88 -1.73 7.95
N THR A 82 6.33 -0.49 7.95
CA THR A 82 6.67 0.25 6.74
C THR A 82 7.78 1.27 7.03
N SER A 83 8.47 1.71 5.98
CA SER A 83 9.51 2.74 6.08
C SER A 83 9.60 3.54 4.78
N PHE A 84 10.10 4.76 4.87
CA PHE A 84 10.47 5.52 3.68
C PHE A 84 11.56 4.79 2.90
N PHE A 85 11.50 4.83 1.59
CA PHE A 85 12.46 4.22 0.68
C PHE A 85 12.74 2.73 0.93
N ARG A 86 11.73 1.98 1.43
CA ARG A 86 11.79 0.54 1.65
C ARG A 86 12.13 -0.20 0.35
N ILE A 87 13.14 -1.12 0.37
CA ILE A 87 13.61 -1.89 -0.78
C ILE A 87 14.13 -0.96 -1.91
N ARG A 88 15.17 -0.20 -1.61
CA ARG A 88 15.78 0.80 -2.52
C ARG A 88 16.02 0.30 -3.94
N PRO A 89 16.55 -0.92 -4.22
CA PRO A 89 16.76 -1.36 -5.59
C PRO A 89 15.51 -1.30 -6.47
N GLN A 90 14.35 -1.64 -5.89
CA GLN A 90 13.08 -1.62 -6.63
C GLN A 90 12.58 -0.18 -6.89
N LEU A 91 12.80 0.73 -5.95
CA LEU A 91 12.48 2.16 -6.13
C LEU A 91 13.41 2.83 -7.13
N GLU A 92 14.68 2.42 -7.18
CA GLU A 92 15.63 2.87 -8.20
C GLU A 92 15.23 2.37 -9.59
N LEU A 93 14.81 1.10 -9.71
CA LEU A 93 14.27 0.56 -10.96
C LEU A 93 13.04 1.34 -11.41
N PHE A 94 12.13 1.64 -10.46
CA PHE A 94 10.97 2.50 -10.74
C PHE A 94 11.40 3.85 -11.27
N GLN A 95 12.26 4.58 -10.55
CA GLN A 95 12.61 5.96 -10.87
C GLN A 95 13.41 6.08 -12.17
N LYS A 96 14.44 5.23 -12.35
CA LYS A 96 15.44 5.37 -13.43
C LYS A 96 15.05 4.65 -14.73
N SER A 97 14.11 3.72 -14.68
CA SER A 97 13.73 2.92 -15.86
C SER A 97 12.23 3.02 -16.13
N VAL A 98 11.40 2.58 -15.19
CA VAL A 98 9.95 2.50 -15.41
C VAL A 98 9.31 3.89 -15.57
N LEU A 99 9.63 4.81 -14.66
CA LEU A 99 9.06 6.15 -14.68
C LEU A 99 9.55 6.94 -15.89
N GLU A 100 10.83 6.85 -16.24
CA GLU A 100 11.39 7.49 -17.43
C GLU A 100 10.68 6.99 -18.71
N GLU A 101 10.47 5.69 -18.82
CA GLU A 101 9.74 5.08 -19.94
C GLU A 101 8.27 5.50 -19.98
N LEU A 102 7.58 5.53 -18.82
CA LEU A 102 6.21 6.01 -18.73
C LEU A 102 6.08 7.47 -19.17
N LEU A 103 6.95 8.35 -18.66
CA LEU A 103 6.96 9.76 -19.01
C LEU A 103 7.20 9.97 -20.52
N ARG A 104 8.17 9.26 -21.10
CA ARG A 104 8.48 9.32 -22.53
C ARG A 104 7.27 8.90 -23.39
N ARG A 105 6.68 7.72 -23.11
CA ARG A 105 5.52 7.21 -23.85
C ARG A 105 4.28 8.13 -23.75
N LYS A 106 4.04 8.66 -22.57
CA LYS A 106 2.92 9.58 -22.34
C LYS A 106 3.12 10.91 -23.08
N GLN A 107 4.32 11.43 -23.09
CA GLN A 107 4.66 12.65 -23.86
C GLN A 107 4.43 12.42 -25.36
N GLU A 108 4.88 11.31 -25.93
CA GLU A 108 4.68 10.95 -27.34
C GLU A 108 3.17 10.89 -27.69
N ARG A 109 2.36 10.40 -26.76
CA ARG A 109 0.88 10.33 -26.91
C ARG A 109 0.17 11.63 -26.52
N ARG A 110 0.88 12.66 -26.06
CA ARG A 110 0.33 13.90 -25.51
C ARG A 110 -0.62 13.67 -24.32
N ASP A 111 -0.39 12.60 -23.58
CA ASP A 111 -1.06 12.30 -22.30
C ASP A 111 -0.16 12.75 -21.15
N TRP A 112 -0.56 13.83 -20.48
CA TRP A 112 0.19 14.44 -19.40
C TRP A 112 -0.32 14.02 -18.02
N SER A 113 -0.94 12.86 -17.92
CA SER A 113 -1.46 12.31 -16.67
C SER A 113 -0.63 11.12 -16.21
N LEU A 114 -0.24 11.08 -14.94
CA LEU A 114 0.42 9.94 -14.31
C LEU A 114 -0.40 9.51 -13.11
N ARG A 115 -0.86 8.27 -13.12
CA ARG A 115 -1.68 7.71 -12.05
C ARG A 115 -1.02 6.47 -11.47
N ILE A 116 -0.73 6.53 -10.17
CA ILE A 116 -0.08 5.46 -9.41
C ILE A 116 -1.00 5.00 -8.29
N TRP A 117 -1.05 3.70 -8.01
CA TRP A 117 -1.77 3.18 -6.87
C TRP A 117 -0.83 2.44 -5.91
N SER A 118 -0.77 2.89 -4.65
CA SER A 118 -0.14 2.19 -3.53
C SER A 118 -1.22 1.41 -2.79
N ALA A 119 -1.25 0.09 -2.98
CA ALA A 119 -2.25 -0.84 -2.46
C ALA A 119 -1.70 -1.54 -1.22
N GLY A 120 -2.21 -1.19 -0.04
CA GLY A 120 -1.66 -1.56 1.26
C GLY A 120 -0.61 -0.55 1.73
N CYS A 121 -0.99 0.73 1.77
CA CYS A 121 -0.07 1.85 2.00
C CYS A 121 0.34 2.05 3.47
N SER A 122 -0.29 1.33 4.40
CA SER A 122 -0.03 1.42 5.85
C SER A 122 -0.05 2.88 6.34
N THR A 123 0.97 3.32 7.08
CA THR A 123 1.08 4.67 7.64
C THR A 123 1.66 5.71 6.67
N GLY A 124 1.67 5.43 5.34
CA GLY A 124 1.85 6.42 4.27
C GLY A 124 3.29 6.63 3.78
N GLN A 125 4.30 5.93 4.31
CA GLN A 125 5.69 6.11 3.88
C GLN A 125 5.91 5.74 2.41
N GLU A 126 5.24 4.69 1.91
CA GLU A 126 5.35 4.28 0.51
C GLU A 126 4.76 5.32 -0.44
N PRO A 127 3.49 5.75 -0.35
CA PRO A 127 2.94 6.73 -1.28
C PRO A 127 3.66 8.07 -1.24
N TYR A 128 4.14 8.53 -0.08
CA TYR A 128 4.97 9.75 -0.03
C TYR A 128 6.35 9.53 -0.66
N THR A 129 6.95 8.36 -0.51
CA THR A 129 8.19 8.00 -1.24
C THR A 129 7.97 8.05 -2.74
N LEU A 130 6.87 7.49 -3.24
CA LEU A 130 6.53 7.53 -4.67
C LEU A 130 6.32 8.97 -5.15
N ALA A 131 5.64 9.81 -4.36
CA ALA A 131 5.47 11.23 -4.67
C ALA A 131 6.82 11.96 -4.79
N ILE A 132 7.75 11.73 -3.87
CA ILE A 132 9.10 12.29 -3.88
C ILE A 132 9.84 11.87 -5.16
N LEU A 133 9.86 10.56 -5.47
CA LEU A 133 10.56 10.03 -6.64
C LEU A 133 10.00 10.60 -7.95
N ILE A 134 8.68 10.78 -8.05
CA ILE A 134 8.03 11.36 -9.23
C ILE A 134 8.39 12.84 -9.36
N CYS A 135 8.34 13.60 -8.26
CA CYS A 135 8.74 15.02 -8.26
C CYS A 135 10.19 15.19 -8.70
N ASP A 136 11.11 14.37 -8.19
CA ASP A 136 12.53 14.43 -8.55
C ASP A 136 12.77 14.02 -10.02
N ALA A 137 12.09 12.97 -10.49
CA ALA A 137 12.19 12.54 -11.89
C ALA A 137 11.66 13.61 -12.86
N LEU A 138 10.51 14.23 -12.58
CA LEU A 138 9.97 15.30 -13.40
C LEU A 138 10.86 16.54 -13.37
N ALA A 139 11.40 16.92 -12.22
CA ALA A 139 12.35 18.04 -12.13
C ALA A 139 13.60 17.78 -12.98
N TYR A 140 14.17 16.55 -12.88
CA TYR A 140 15.33 16.15 -13.69
C TYR A 140 15.01 16.08 -15.19
N TYR A 141 13.84 15.56 -15.55
CA TYR A 141 13.37 15.51 -16.93
C TYR A 141 13.33 16.90 -17.57
N TYR A 142 12.80 17.91 -16.88
CA TYR A 142 12.72 19.27 -17.39
C TYR A 142 14.04 20.07 -17.36
N LEU A 143 15.01 19.64 -16.57
CA LEU A 143 16.37 20.16 -16.70
C LEU A 143 16.99 19.78 -18.04
N ARG A 144 16.65 18.61 -18.59
CA ARG A 144 17.14 18.13 -19.89
C ARG A 144 16.28 18.55 -21.08
N ASN A 145 14.99 18.75 -20.84
CA ASN A 145 13.99 19.10 -21.85
C ASN A 145 13.24 20.36 -21.41
N PRO A 146 13.86 21.55 -21.53
CA PRO A 146 13.22 22.81 -21.08
C PRO A 146 11.87 23.01 -21.76
N LEU A 147 10.89 23.50 -21.00
CA LEU A 147 9.61 23.89 -21.54
C LEU A 147 9.77 25.12 -22.46
N PRO A 148 8.94 25.26 -23.50
CA PRO A 148 8.98 26.39 -24.41
C PRO A 148 8.43 27.71 -23.78
N PHE A 149 8.19 27.71 -22.48
CA PHE A 149 7.70 28.87 -21.71
C PHE A 149 8.34 28.85 -20.30
N ASP A 150 8.38 30.07 -19.71
CA ASP A 150 8.92 30.23 -18.36
C ASP A 150 8.05 29.54 -17.30
N MET A 151 8.72 28.87 -16.37
CA MET A 151 8.05 28.24 -15.25
C MET A 151 7.55 29.27 -14.25
N PRO A 152 6.34 29.08 -13.68
CA PRO A 152 5.86 29.97 -12.61
C PRO A 152 6.83 30.06 -11.44
N THR A 153 6.84 31.23 -10.80
CA THR A 153 7.61 31.40 -9.56
C THR A 153 6.66 31.60 -8.39
N PRO A 154 6.74 30.79 -7.31
CA PRO A 154 7.70 29.70 -7.10
C PRO A 154 7.45 28.51 -8.03
N LYS A 155 8.51 27.75 -8.36
CA LYS A 155 8.40 26.57 -9.22
C LYS A 155 7.51 25.53 -8.56
N PRO A 156 6.47 25.01 -9.25
CA PRO A 156 5.62 23.96 -8.71
C PRO A 156 6.38 22.64 -8.58
N LEU A 157 5.98 21.77 -7.63
CA LEU A 157 6.56 20.44 -7.50
C LEU A 157 6.33 19.58 -8.75
N ILE A 158 5.15 19.70 -9.34
CA ILE A 158 4.80 19.06 -10.61
C ILE A 158 4.76 20.13 -11.67
N PRO A 159 5.71 20.13 -12.63
CA PRO A 159 5.73 21.11 -13.70
C PRO A 159 4.57 20.87 -14.68
N PRO A 160 3.91 21.96 -15.14
CA PRO A 160 2.88 21.82 -16.17
C PRO A 160 3.48 21.28 -17.47
N PRO A 161 2.72 20.57 -18.31
CA PRO A 161 1.29 20.31 -18.16
C PRO A 161 0.96 19.04 -17.34
N TRP A 162 1.93 18.42 -16.66
CA TRP A 162 1.74 17.17 -15.95
C TRP A 162 0.71 17.28 -14.83
N LYS A 163 -0.06 16.21 -14.69
CA LYS A 163 -0.97 15.94 -13.57
C LYS A 163 -0.56 14.59 -12.96
N VAL A 164 -0.25 14.59 -11.68
CA VAL A 164 0.13 13.39 -10.93
C VAL A 164 -0.91 13.11 -9.88
N GLU A 165 -1.39 11.90 -9.86
CA GLU A 165 -2.33 11.38 -8.87
C GLU A 165 -1.78 10.08 -8.28
N ILE A 166 -1.64 10.03 -6.97
CA ILE A 166 -1.25 8.83 -6.23
C ILE A 166 -2.42 8.44 -5.35
N ILE A 167 -3.05 7.31 -5.66
CA ILE A 167 -4.06 6.70 -4.80
C ILE A 167 -3.32 5.81 -3.80
N ALA A 168 -3.59 6.02 -2.53
CA ALA A 168 -3.00 5.26 -1.44
C ALA A 168 -4.11 4.63 -0.62
N SER A 169 -4.19 3.32 -0.57
CA SER A 169 -5.29 2.64 0.10
C SER A 169 -4.81 1.56 1.07
N ASP A 170 -5.56 1.39 2.14
CA ASP A 170 -5.33 0.35 3.14
C ASP A 170 -6.65 -0.10 3.76
N ILE A 171 -6.67 -1.32 4.31
CA ILE A 171 -7.79 -1.84 5.10
C ILE A 171 -7.74 -1.35 6.55
N ASN A 172 -6.60 -0.84 7.00
CA ASN A 172 -6.39 -0.32 8.35
C ASN A 172 -6.68 1.18 8.38
N TYR A 173 -7.85 1.53 8.90
CA TYR A 173 -8.30 2.93 8.99
C TYR A 173 -7.41 3.78 9.91
N SER A 174 -6.96 3.20 11.03
CA SER A 174 -6.07 3.87 11.98
C SER A 174 -4.70 4.21 11.35
N ALA A 175 -4.18 3.32 10.49
CA ALA A 175 -2.98 3.57 9.71
C ALA A 175 -3.20 4.70 8.69
N LEU A 176 -4.36 4.71 8.00
CA LEU A 176 -4.71 5.76 7.05
C LEU A 176 -4.82 7.14 7.71
N LEU A 177 -5.38 7.23 8.90
CA LEU A 177 -5.42 8.49 9.66
C LEU A 177 -4.00 9.01 9.95
N THR A 178 -3.08 8.13 10.33
CA THR A 178 -1.66 8.47 10.52
C THR A 178 -1.03 8.93 9.21
N ALA A 179 -1.30 8.23 8.12
CA ALA A 179 -0.82 8.57 6.78
C ALA A 179 -1.32 9.95 6.32
N GLN A 180 -2.60 10.26 6.52
CA GLN A 180 -3.20 11.55 6.20
C GLN A 180 -2.60 12.69 7.03
N GLN A 181 -2.32 12.46 8.31
CA GLN A 181 -1.60 13.43 9.13
C GLN A 181 -0.21 13.71 8.55
N GLY A 182 0.47 12.68 8.03
CA GLY A 182 1.78 12.80 7.41
C GLY A 182 2.83 13.39 8.34
N ILE A 183 2.79 13.02 9.62
CA ILE A 183 3.72 13.47 10.67
C ILE A 183 4.50 12.26 11.18
N TYR A 184 5.82 12.32 11.07
CA TYR A 184 6.71 11.20 11.35
C TYR A 184 7.76 11.57 12.39
N THR A 185 8.16 10.60 13.22
CA THR A 185 9.22 10.75 14.23
C THR A 185 10.60 10.71 13.58
N GLU A 186 11.63 11.14 14.30
CA GLU A 186 13.02 11.05 13.83
C GLU A 186 13.40 9.62 13.43
N SER A 187 13.01 8.61 14.22
CA SER A 187 13.28 7.20 13.90
C SER A 187 12.61 6.73 12.59
N GLN A 188 11.42 7.20 12.29
CA GLN A 188 10.74 6.89 11.04
C GLN A 188 11.38 7.59 9.82
N MET A 189 12.18 8.61 10.05
CA MET A 189 12.89 9.39 9.02
C MET A 189 14.33 8.92 8.76
N GLU A 190 14.83 7.89 9.45
CA GLU A 190 16.23 7.42 9.34
C GLU A 190 16.67 7.12 7.90
N THR A 191 15.77 6.58 7.08
CA THR A 191 16.05 6.24 5.69
C THR A 191 15.95 7.42 4.72
N VAL A 192 15.49 8.58 5.19
CA VAL A 192 15.32 9.81 4.40
C VAL A 192 16.58 10.65 4.54
N ASP A 193 17.25 10.94 3.43
CA ASP A 193 18.45 11.77 3.46
C ASP A 193 18.14 13.24 3.80
N TYR A 194 19.16 13.99 4.21
CA TYR A 194 19.03 15.37 4.67
C TYR A 194 18.44 16.29 3.59
N THR A 195 18.87 16.17 2.35
CA THR A 195 18.39 17.02 1.24
C THR A 195 16.91 16.76 0.96
N CYS A 196 16.51 15.51 0.98
CA CYS A 196 15.11 15.09 0.84
C CYS A 196 14.26 15.63 2.00
N ARG A 197 14.75 15.55 3.25
CA ARG A 197 14.05 16.11 4.41
C ARG A 197 13.81 17.61 4.25
N LEU A 198 14.82 18.38 3.90
CA LEU A 198 14.69 19.85 3.69
C LEU A 198 13.69 20.20 2.58
N ARG A 199 13.69 19.43 1.52
CA ARG A 199 12.87 19.72 0.34
C ARG A 199 11.39 19.37 0.54
N TYR A 200 11.10 18.26 1.19
CA TYR A 200 9.77 17.66 1.22
C TYR A 200 9.09 17.64 2.59
N PHE A 201 9.80 17.98 3.65
CA PHE A 201 9.28 17.97 5.00
C PHE A 201 9.53 19.29 5.72
N ASP A 202 8.67 19.64 6.66
CA ASP A 202 8.84 20.72 7.62
C ASP A 202 9.11 20.12 9.00
N LYS A 203 10.09 20.64 9.71
CA LYS A 203 10.36 20.23 11.09
C LYS A 203 9.36 20.88 12.04
N VAL A 204 8.63 20.06 12.80
CA VAL A 204 7.61 20.49 13.75
C VAL A 204 7.93 19.88 15.12
N GLY A 205 8.60 20.65 15.97
CA GLY A 205 9.13 20.16 17.23
C GLY A 205 10.20 19.07 17.02
N ASP A 206 9.96 17.89 17.55
CA ASP A 206 10.80 16.69 17.40
C ASP A 206 10.38 15.78 16.22
N LYS A 207 9.41 16.21 15.41
CA LYS A 207 8.84 15.45 14.30
C LYS A 207 9.00 16.16 12.96
N TYR A 208 8.64 15.45 11.90
CA TYR A 208 8.67 15.94 10.52
C TYR A 208 7.29 15.81 9.89
N ALA A 209 6.76 16.91 9.40
CA ALA A 209 5.50 16.95 8.68
C ALA A 209 5.76 16.99 7.17
N VAL A 210 5.09 16.15 6.41
CA VAL A 210 5.10 16.21 4.93
C VAL A 210 4.54 17.56 4.48
N LYS A 211 5.25 18.27 3.60
CA LYS A 211 4.81 19.56 3.08
C LYS A 211 3.47 19.47 2.34
N PRO A 212 2.60 20.47 2.45
CA PRO A 212 1.27 20.45 1.81
C PRO A 212 1.30 20.18 0.31
N ALA A 213 2.29 20.74 -0.41
CA ALA A 213 2.43 20.53 -1.84
C ALA A 213 2.67 19.05 -2.22
N LEU A 214 3.39 18.28 -1.39
CA LEU A 214 3.59 16.85 -1.60
C LEU A 214 2.35 16.05 -1.17
N LYS A 215 1.71 16.42 -0.05
CA LYS A 215 0.47 15.79 0.42
C LYS A 215 -0.64 15.82 -0.62
N ASN A 216 -0.77 16.94 -1.33
CA ASN A 216 -1.80 17.14 -2.35
C ASN A 216 -1.68 16.20 -3.56
N LEU A 217 -0.56 15.49 -3.71
CA LEU A 217 -0.37 14.47 -4.74
C LEU A 217 -0.94 13.11 -4.34
N VAL A 218 -1.24 12.90 -3.05
CA VAL A 218 -1.63 11.61 -2.49
C VAL A 218 -3.05 11.68 -1.96
N GLN A 219 -3.91 10.83 -2.50
CA GLN A 219 -5.28 10.64 -2.02
C GLN A 219 -5.34 9.32 -1.22
N PHE A 220 -5.68 9.42 0.07
CA PHE A 220 -5.86 8.26 0.93
C PHE A 220 -7.31 7.79 0.94
N ASP A 221 -7.49 6.46 0.79
CA ASP A 221 -8.82 5.83 0.75
C ASP A 221 -8.82 4.53 1.57
N PHE A 222 -9.93 4.29 2.29
CA PHE A 222 -10.15 3.00 2.94
C PHE A 222 -10.54 1.96 1.89
N HIS A 223 -9.76 0.90 1.78
CA HIS A 223 -10.01 -0.09 0.75
C HIS A 223 -9.63 -1.50 1.17
N ASN A 224 -10.57 -2.43 1.01
CA ASN A 224 -10.34 -3.86 1.14
C ASN A 224 -10.07 -4.45 -0.25
N LEU A 225 -8.87 -4.97 -0.49
CA LEU A 225 -8.44 -5.55 -1.77
C LEU A 225 -9.30 -6.76 -2.21
N LYS A 226 -10.07 -7.34 -1.29
CA LYS A 226 -11.02 -8.39 -1.62
C LYS A 226 -12.24 -7.89 -2.38
N THR A 227 -12.62 -6.63 -2.24
CA THR A 227 -13.79 -6.05 -2.93
C THR A 227 -13.58 -5.99 -4.46
N GLU A 228 -14.68 -5.92 -5.22
CA GLU A 228 -14.61 -5.84 -6.68
C GLU A 228 -14.31 -4.43 -7.19
N TYR A 229 -14.61 -3.39 -6.41
CA TYR A 229 -14.28 -2.01 -6.78
C TYR A 229 -12.80 -1.74 -6.52
N LEU A 230 -12.06 -1.38 -7.55
CA LEU A 230 -10.63 -1.05 -7.48
C LEU A 230 -10.36 0.21 -8.32
N PRO A 231 -9.36 1.04 -7.95
CA PRO A 231 -8.91 2.16 -8.76
C PRO A 231 -8.51 1.72 -10.16
N GLN A 232 -9.06 2.35 -11.19
CA GLN A 232 -8.85 1.99 -12.59
C GLN A 232 -7.84 2.91 -13.27
N ARG A 233 -7.29 2.47 -14.42
CA ARG A 233 -6.39 3.24 -15.29
C ARG A 233 -5.10 3.66 -14.61
N ASN A 234 -4.47 2.76 -13.86
CA ASN A 234 -3.20 3.03 -13.22
C ASN A 234 -2.03 2.76 -14.20
N ASP A 235 -1.04 3.62 -14.20
CA ASP A 235 0.21 3.43 -14.93
C ASP A 235 1.16 2.50 -14.18
N ALA A 236 1.12 2.55 -12.85
CA ALA A 236 1.76 1.55 -12.00
C ALA A 236 0.95 1.28 -10.73
N ILE A 237 1.03 0.04 -10.25
CA ILE A 237 0.46 -0.41 -8.98
C ILE A 237 1.60 -0.93 -8.10
N PHE A 238 1.65 -0.46 -6.86
CA PHE A 238 2.55 -0.96 -5.83
C PHE A 238 1.71 -1.73 -4.80
N CYS A 239 1.86 -3.06 -4.78
CA CYS A 239 1.26 -3.94 -3.79
C CYS A 239 2.38 -4.74 -3.14
N ARG A 240 3.10 -4.11 -2.22
CA ARG A 240 4.34 -4.62 -1.67
C ARG A 240 4.17 -5.07 -0.23
N ASN A 241 4.56 -6.31 0.05
CA ASN A 241 4.44 -6.92 1.37
C ASN A 241 2.99 -7.03 1.87
N VAL A 242 2.05 -7.26 0.96
CA VAL A 242 0.62 -7.42 1.22
C VAL A 242 0.14 -8.82 0.82
N MET A 243 0.56 -9.33 -0.33
CA MET A 243 0.13 -10.66 -0.82
C MET A 243 0.67 -11.79 0.04
N ILE A 244 1.70 -11.55 0.85
CA ILE A 244 2.20 -12.50 1.85
C ILE A 244 1.13 -12.93 2.88
N TYR A 245 0.03 -12.18 3.00
CA TYR A 245 -1.08 -12.49 3.89
C TYR A 245 -2.16 -13.35 3.24
N PHE A 246 -2.10 -13.57 1.94
CA PHE A 246 -3.11 -14.29 1.16
C PHE A 246 -2.63 -15.69 0.79
N ASP A 247 -3.56 -16.60 0.63
CA ASP A 247 -3.29 -17.90 0.02
C ASP A 247 -3.15 -17.76 -1.51
N GLU A 248 -2.72 -18.82 -2.17
CA GLU A 248 -2.50 -18.82 -3.62
C GLU A 248 -3.76 -18.46 -4.42
N ALA A 249 -4.94 -18.86 -3.95
CA ALA A 249 -6.21 -18.59 -4.62
C ALA A 249 -6.54 -17.08 -4.58
N GLU A 250 -6.40 -16.45 -3.42
CA GLU A 250 -6.62 -15.00 -3.28
C GLU A 250 -5.52 -14.19 -3.99
N GLN A 251 -4.24 -14.66 -3.97
CA GLN A 251 -3.17 -14.03 -4.75
C GLN A 251 -3.48 -14.02 -6.25
N LYS A 252 -3.89 -15.16 -6.83
CA LYS A 252 -4.28 -15.25 -8.23
C LYS A 252 -5.43 -14.29 -8.55
N ARG A 253 -6.47 -14.26 -7.71
CA ARG A 253 -7.62 -13.36 -7.88
C ARG A 253 -7.20 -11.89 -7.85
N LEU A 254 -6.35 -11.51 -6.90
CA LEU A 254 -5.87 -10.14 -6.77
C LEU A 254 -4.99 -9.72 -7.95
N ILE A 255 -4.09 -10.58 -8.43
CA ILE A 255 -3.25 -10.34 -9.60
C ILE A 255 -4.11 -10.11 -10.86
N GLU A 256 -5.19 -10.89 -11.04
CA GLU A 256 -6.14 -10.70 -12.14
C GLU A 256 -6.90 -9.36 -12.02
N LYS A 257 -7.25 -8.95 -10.80
CA LYS A 257 -7.85 -7.63 -10.55
C LYS A 257 -6.86 -6.51 -10.91
N PHE A 258 -5.60 -6.60 -10.48
CA PHE A 258 -4.58 -5.62 -10.83
C PHE A 258 -4.35 -5.53 -12.34
N HIS A 259 -4.37 -6.66 -13.04
CA HIS A 259 -4.26 -6.66 -14.50
C HIS A 259 -5.37 -5.83 -15.16
N ARG A 260 -6.61 -5.93 -14.68
CA ARG A 260 -7.73 -5.13 -15.18
C ARG A 260 -7.63 -3.64 -14.84
N CYS A 261 -6.98 -3.31 -13.71
CA CYS A 261 -6.84 -1.95 -13.21
C CYS A 261 -5.67 -1.17 -13.82
N LEU A 262 -4.69 -1.86 -14.38
CA LEU A 262 -3.55 -1.26 -15.07
C LEU A 262 -3.93 -0.77 -16.46
N ASN A 263 -3.32 0.33 -16.87
CA ASN A 263 -3.28 0.74 -18.28
C ASN A 263 -2.54 -0.33 -19.12
N PRO A 264 -2.75 -0.39 -20.44
CA PRO A 264 -1.88 -1.14 -21.35
C PRO A 264 -0.41 -0.77 -21.08
N ASP A 265 0.48 -1.78 -21.05
CA ASP A 265 1.90 -1.64 -20.71
C ASP A 265 2.19 -1.04 -19.31
N GLY A 266 1.20 -1.03 -18.41
CA GLY A 266 1.37 -0.59 -17.03
C GLY A 266 2.18 -1.59 -16.20
N TYR A 267 2.62 -1.19 -15.03
CA TYR A 267 3.55 -1.94 -14.21
C TYR A 267 2.98 -2.32 -12.84
N LEU A 268 3.28 -3.56 -12.40
CA LEU A 268 2.96 -4.05 -11.06
C LEU A 268 4.25 -4.31 -10.28
N PHE A 269 4.37 -3.66 -9.12
CA PHE A 269 5.44 -3.84 -8.16
C PHE A 269 4.90 -4.65 -6.96
N VAL A 270 5.57 -5.75 -6.64
CA VAL A 270 5.27 -6.60 -5.47
C VAL A 270 6.48 -6.64 -4.54
N GLY A 271 6.32 -7.09 -3.31
CA GLY A 271 7.42 -7.18 -2.35
C GLY A 271 8.52 -8.16 -2.80
N HIS A 272 9.72 -8.03 -2.26
CA HIS A 272 10.86 -8.86 -2.65
C HIS A 272 10.69 -10.36 -2.36
N ALA A 273 9.85 -10.70 -1.39
CA ALA A 273 9.49 -12.09 -1.06
C ALA A 273 8.24 -12.58 -1.80
N GLU A 274 7.68 -11.76 -2.69
CA GLU A 274 6.46 -12.02 -3.44
C GLU A 274 6.81 -12.22 -4.91
N SER A 275 6.16 -13.18 -5.58
CA SER A 275 6.41 -13.49 -6.99
C SER A 275 5.10 -13.82 -7.70
N LEU A 276 5.02 -13.43 -8.98
CA LEU A 276 3.92 -13.83 -9.86
C LEU A 276 4.19 -15.15 -10.58
N PHE A 277 5.34 -15.75 -10.35
CA PHE A 277 5.73 -17.02 -11.01
C PHE A 277 4.74 -18.13 -10.64
N GLY A 278 4.20 -18.82 -11.64
CA GLY A 278 3.19 -19.87 -11.46
C GLY A 278 1.77 -19.37 -11.10
N LEU A 279 1.59 -18.07 -10.87
CA LEU A 279 0.28 -17.48 -10.54
C LEU A 279 -0.45 -16.92 -11.77
N THR A 280 0.30 -16.40 -12.77
CA THR A 280 -0.25 -15.81 -13.98
C THR A 280 0.77 -15.80 -15.12
N THR A 281 0.27 -15.74 -16.36
CA THR A 281 1.07 -15.55 -17.59
C THR A 281 0.82 -14.19 -18.24
N ARG A 282 0.04 -13.32 -17.58
CA ARG A 282 -0.40 -12.03 -18.15
C ARG A 282 0.57 -10.88 -17.94
N TYR A 283 1.76 -11.17 -17.40
CA TYR A 283 2.77 -10.16 -17.13
C TYR A 283 4.13 -10.62 -17.68
N HIS A 284 4.86 -9.68 -18.21
CA HIS A 284 6.28 -9.85 -18.51
C HIS A 284 7.12 -9.46 -17.29
N MET A 285 7.96 -10.36 -16.82
CA MET A 285 8.87 -10.10 -15.70
C MET A 285 10.11 -9.37 -16.19
N ILE A 286 10.38 -8.22 -15.64
CA ILE A 286 11.61 -7.44 -15.87
C ILE A 286 12.44 -7.53 -14.58
N HIS A 287 13.66 -8.09 -14.71
CA HIS A 287 14.61 -8.18 -13.61
C HIS A 287 15.86 -7.40 -13.93
N GLN A 288 16.20 -6.41 -13.11
CA GLN A 288 17.36 -5.55 -13.29
C GLN A 288 17.89 -5.07 -11.93
N ASN A 289 19.22 -5.11 -11.73
CA ASN A 289 19.90 -4.60 -10.53
C ASN A 289 19.30 -5.13 -9.20
N ASN A 290 19.06 -6.44 -9.12
CA ASN A 290 18.45 -7.11 -7.97
C ASN A 290 17.03 -6.61 -7.64
N ALA A 291 16.33 -6.07 -8.60
CA ALA A 291 14.93 -5.66 -8.49
C ALA A 291 14.07 -6.30 -9.57
N THR A 292 12.84 -6.62 -9.22
CA THR A 292 11.86 -7.21 -10.14
C THR A 292 10.63 -6.32 -10.21
N VAL A 293 10.13 -6.13 -11.43
CA VAL A 293 8.86 -5.50 -11.73
C VAL A 293 8.15 -6.32 -12.80
N TYR A 294 6.84 -6.25 -12.84
CA TYR A 294 6.00 -6.98 -13.77
C TYR A 294 5.25 -6.00 -14.67
N GLN A 295 5.49 -6.09 -15.98
CA GLN A 295 4.79 -5.28 -16.98
C GLN A 295 3.56 -6.03 -17.49
N ARG A 296 2.40 -5.38 -17.51
CA ARG A 296 1.18 -5.93 -18.07
C ARG A 296 1.36 -6.27 -19.54
N LEU A 297 1.04 -7.51 -19.91
CA LEU A 297 0.94 -7.94 -21.31
C LEU A 297 -0.47 -7.65 -21.82
N GLU A 298 -0.60 -7.14 -23.03
CA GLU A 298 -1.86 -7.15 -23.74
C GLU A 298 -2.26 -8.59 -24.06
N ALA A 299 -3.57 -8.87 -24.03
CA ALA A 299 -4.04 -10.16 -24.50
C ALA A 299 -3.61 -10.31 -25.97
N ALA A 300 -2.93 -11.42 -26.31
CA ALA A 300 -2.71 -11.76 -27.72
C ALA A 300 -4.06 -11.77 -28.42
N GLN A 301 -4.18 -10.92 -29.44
CA GLN A 301 -5.37 -10.86 -30.31
C GLN A 301 -5.57 -12.18 -31.01
#